data_06e66083eb6cbdaa3b5a237e621e0a6b
#
_entry.id   06e66083eb6cbdaa3b5a237e621e0a6b
#
_cell.length_a   1.000
_cell.length_b   1.000
_cell.length_c   1.000
_cell.angle_alpha   90.00
_cell.angle_beta   90.00
_cell.angle_gamma   90.00
#
_symmetry.space_group_name_H-M   'P 1'
#
loop_
_entity.id
_entity.type
_entity.pdbx_description
1 polymer ?
#
loop_
_entity_poly.entity_id
_entity_poly.type
_entity_poly.pdbx_seq_one_letter_code
_entity_poly.pdbx_strand_id
1 'polypeptide(L)'
;MYISLVSIIVMFIPWTQNIRARGSVTTIRPDQRPQMIHSIIAGRIEKWFVKEGDFVYRGDTILFISEIKDDYFDPQLLSRTRAQVMAKEMSVQSYIEKVIALENQIEALVQTRKLKLQQAENKLKQAHLKVTSDSIDFQAAIINFEIASEQFQRYEKLYKDGLQSLTDLENRKNKLQEAQAKMISAENKLLTSQNEVLNAKVELTSIDAQYRDDIAKAKSEKFTALSGKYDADAAVTKLENQYMNYSVRTGMYYITAPQDGYVTKAIQSGLGETIKEGTSIVSIMPSQYDLAVEMYVDPLDLPLIEKKQEVRIQFDGWPAIVFSGWPNTSYGTYGGRVFAIDNFISDNGKYRLMVAPDPNDHPWPDALRVGAGTFNMLLLKDVPIWYELWRQINGFPPDYYKNDWNTEVNNKSKNPK
;
A
#
# COMPACT_ATOMS: atom_id res chain seq x y z
N MET A 1 78.74 33.74 30.85
CA MET A 1 77.72 34.58 31.46
C MET A 1 76.61 35.03 30.45
N TYR A 2 77.00 35.64 29.30
CA TYR A 2 76.03 36.10 28.30
C TYR A 2 75.18 34.97 27.64
N ILE A 3 75.72 33.80 27.37
CA ILE A 3 75.03 32.68 26.76
C ILE A 3 73.95 32.12 27.74
N SER A 4 74.24 32.05 29.04
CA SER A 4 73.27 31.61 30.06
C SER A 4 72.11 32.59 30.23
N LEU A 5 72.37 33.90 30.11
CA LEU A 5 71.35 34.91 30.21
C LEU A 5 70.43 34.85 28.95
N VAL A 6 70.98 34.69 27.77
CA VAL A 6 70.22 34.51 26.53
C VAL A 6 69.37 33.23 26.58
N SER A 7 69.90 32.10 27.09
CA SER A 7 69.13 30.84 27.23
C SER A 7 67.98 31.02 28.21
N ILE A 8 68.14 31.78 29.30
CA ILE A 8 67.03 32.05 30.26
C ILE A 8 65.97 32.92 29.59
N ILE A 9 66.32 33.96 28.85
CA ILE A 9 65.35 34.80 28.13
C ILE A 9 64.59 33.98 27.08
N VAL A 10 65.25 33.12 26.31
CA VAL A 10 64.63 32.24 25.30
C VAL A 10 63.60 31.30 25.95
N MET A 11 63.78 30.85 27.20
CA MET A 11 62.87 30.00 27.91
C MET A 11 61.51 30.67 28.21
N PHE A 12 61.44 32.00 28.20
CA PHE A 12 60.18 32.75 28.44
C PHE A 12 59.51 33.23 27.15
N ILE A 13 60.04 32.93 26.01
CA ILE A 13 59.39 33.25 24.70
C ILE A 13 58.13 32.40 24.60
N PRO A 14 56.98 32.98 24.07
CA PRO A 14 55.78 32.25 23.85
C PRO A 14 55.97 31.13 22.81
N TRP A 15 55.50 29.96 23.15
CA TRP A 15 55.47 28.77 22.30
C TRP A 15 54.05 28.30 22.17
N THR A 16 53.49 28.30 20.95
CA THR A 16 52.17 27.78 20.69
C THR A 16 52.20 26.27 20.78
N GLN A 17 51.50 25.73 21.77
CA GLN A 17 51.32 24.28 21.85
C GLN A 17 50.50 23.80 20.67
N ASN A 18 50.81 22.66 20.13
CA ASN A 18 50.10 22.09 19.01
C ASN A 18 49.94 20.58 19.13
N ILE A 19 48.77 20.09 18.67
CA ILE A 19 48.49 18.66 18.52
C ILE A 19 48.65 18.34 17.02
N ARG A 20 49.48 17.37 16.71
CA ARG A 20 49.71 16.94 15.34
C ARG A 20 48.87 15.73 14.99
N ALA A 21 48.12 15.80 13.92
CA ALA A 21 47.27 14.71 13.47
C ALA A 21 47.32 14.56 11.96
N ARG A 22 47.32 13.34 11.48
CA ARG A 22 47.12 13.05 10.06
C ARG A 22 45.64 13.01 9.76
N GLY A 23 45.27 13.36 8.55
CA GLY A 23 43.92 13.36 8.07
C GLY A 23 43.80 13.22 6.58
N SER A 24 42.62 13.39 6.10
CA SER A 24 42.35 13.43 4.65
C SER A 24 41.26 14.47 4.34
N VAL A 25 41.33 14.96 3.11
CA VAL A 25 40.32 15.87 2.59
C VAL A 25 38.99 15.10 2.36
N THR A 26 37.92 15.61 2.88
CA THR A 26 36.57 15.08 2.73
C THR A 26 35.60 16.22 2.41
N THR A 27 34.29 15.99 2.53
CA THR A 27 33.28 17.01 2.33
C THR A 27 32.55 17.32 3.64
N ILE A 28 32.07 18.55 3.77
CA ILE A 28 31.31 18.98 4.96
C ILE A 28 30.02 18.16 5.11
N ARG A 29 29.31 17.96 3.98
CA ARG A 29 28.02 17.23 3.98
C ARG A 29 28.19 15.81 3.45
N PRO A 30 27.50 14.82 4.05
CA PRO A 30 27.56 13.44 3.56
C PRO A 30 27.02 13.25 2.14
N ASP A 31 26.03 14.04 1.73
CA ASP A 31 25.42 14.02 0.39
C ASP A 31 26.38 14.55 -0.72
N GLN A 32 27.40 15.28 -0.33
CA GLN A 32 28.46 15.76 -1.23
C GLN A 32 29.60 14.75 -1.42
N ARG A 33 29.57 13.60 -0.78
CA ARG A 33 30.57 12.54 -0.95
C ARG A 33 30.34 11.74 -2.23
N PRO A 34 31.36 11.07 -2.77
CA PRO A 34 31.16 10.14 -3.88
C PRO A 34 30.10 9.10 -3.53
N GLN A 35 29.06 9.00 -4.36
CA GLN A 35 27.95 8.07 -4.12
C GLN A 35 28.10 6.85 -5.03
N MET A 36 28.07 5.68 -4.42
CA MET A 36 28.05 4.41 -5.13
C MET A 36 26.63 4.08 -5.56
N ILE A 37 26.44 3.90 -6.87
CA ILE A 37 25.17 3.45 -7.43
C ILE A 37 25.20 1.94 -7.50
N HIS A 38 24.14 1.34 -6.94
CA HIS A 38 23.95 -0.11 -6.89
C HIS A 38 22.81 -0.52 -7.81
N SER A 39 22.89 -1.74 -8.35
CA SER A 39 21.76 -2.33 -9.06
C SER A 39 20.63 -2.66 -8.08
N ILE A 40 19.41 -2.20 -8.39
CA ILE A 40 18.22 -2.49 -7.58
C ILE A 40 17.65 -3.85 -7.93
N ILE A 41 17.94 -4.36 -9.14
CA ILE A 41 17.47 -5.66 -9.64
C ILE A 41 18.65 -6.46 -10.20
N ALA A 42 18.51 -7.77 -10.23
CA ALA A 42 19.44 -8.62 -10.97
C ALA A 42 19.17 -8.50 -12.47
N GLY A 43 20.22 -8.45 -13.28
CA GLY A 43 20.08 -8.31 -14.73
C GLY A 43 21.41 -8.49 -15.46
N ARG A 44 21.35 -8.41 -16.79
CA ARG A 44 22.53 -8.43 -17.66
C ARG A 44 22.74 -7.06 -18.25
N ILE A 45 23.99 -6.57 -18.22
CA ILE A 45 24.38 -5.28 -18.80
C ILE A 45 24.27 -5.35 -20.31
N GLU A 46 23.38 -4.57 -20.90
CA GLU A 46 23.17 -4.53 -22.35
C GLU A 46 23.84 -3.30 -22.98
N LYS A 47 23.80 -2.15 -22.30
CA LYS A 47 24.34 -0.91 -22.87
C LYS A 47 24.74 0.08 -21.80
N TRP A 48 25.91 0.68 -21.99
CA TRP A 48 26.39 1.86 -21.28
C TRP A 48 26.08 3.13 -22.09
N PHE A 49 25.62 4.19 -21.44
CA PHE A 49 25.34 5.49 -22.04
C PHE A 49 26.37 6.55 -21.66
N VAL A 50 27.21 6.28 -20.66
CA VAL A 50 28.22 7.18 -20.12
C VAL A 50 29.57 6.49 -20.02
N LYS A 51 30.63 7.30 -19.93
CA LYS A 51 32.00 6.86 -19.70
C LYS A 51 32.56 7.47 -18.42
N GLU A 52 33.64 6.91 -17.89
CA GLU A 52 34.35 7.53 -16.78
C GLU A 52 34.87 8.93 -17.18
N GLY A 53 34.63 9.90 -16.31
CA GLY A 53 34.94 11.32 -16.54
C GLY A 53 33.79 12.13 -17.13
N ASP A 54 32.73 11.50 -17.64
CA ASP A 54 31.59 12.23 -18.17
C ASP A 54 30.83 12.94 -17.03
N PHE A 55 30.28 14.10 -17.37
CA PHE A 55 29.34 14.81 -16.52
C PHE A 55 27.91 14.31 -16.78
N VAL A 56 27.15 14.03 -15.72
CA VAL A 56 25.76 13.56 -15.79
C VAL A 56 24.86 14.46 -14.97
N TYR A 57 23.65 14.68 -15.45
CA TYR A 57 22.59 15.35 -14.71
C TYR A 57 21.75 14.34 -13.97
N ARG A 58 21.08 14.78 -12.91
CA ARG A 58 20.11 13.96 -12.19
C ARG A 58 19.02 13.44 -13.14
N GLY A 59 18.85 12.11 -13.17
CA GLY A 59 17.90 11.43 -14.05
C GLY A 59 18.49 10.93 -15.36
N ASP A 60 19.72 11.33 -15.73
CA ASP A 60 20.40 10.81 -16.92
C ASP A 60 20.61 9.31 -16.78
N THR A 61 20.34 8.58 -17.87
CA THR A 61 20.55 7.13 -17.91
C THR A 61 22.04 6.82 -17.99
N ILE A 62 22.52 6.04 -17.04
CA ILE A 62 23.91 5.58 -16.96
C ILE A 62 24.10 4.30 -17.76
N LEU A 63 23.24 3.30 -17.50
CA LEU A 63 23.26 2.03 -18.21
C LEU A 63 21.87 1.40 -18.29
N PHE A 64 21.69 0.50 -19.25
CA PHE A 64 20.53 -0.33 -19.44
C PHE A 64 20.87 -1.79 -19.14
N ILE A 65 20.04 -2.42 -18.33
CA ILE A 65 20.13 -3.84 -17.99
C ILE A 65 18.91 -4.59 -18.51
N SER A 66 19.11 -5.80 -19.03
CA SER A 66 18.02 -6.71 -19.39
C SER A 66 17.67 -7.63 -18.24
N GLU A 67 16.43 -8.02 -18.18
CA GLU A 67 15.94 -8.97 -17.17
C GLU A 67 16.50 -10.38 -17.39
N ILE A 68 16.77 -11.11 -16.31
CA ILE A 68 17.23 -12.49 -16.32
C ILE A 68 16.29 -13.48 -15.61
N LYS A 69 15.21 -12.97 -14.99
CA LYS A 69 14.21 -13.82 -14.32
C LYS A 69 13.10 -14.20 -15.29
N ASP A 70 12.78 -15.48 -15.39
CA ASP A 70 11.78 -16.05 -16.31
C ASP A 70 10.40 -15.39 -16.21
N ASP A 71 9.99 -15.01 -15.01
CA ASP A 71 8.70 -14.37 -14.75
C ASP A 71 8.51 -13.02 -15.49
N TYR A 72 9.59 -12.40 -15.97
CA TYR A 72 9.59 -11.06 -16.57
C TYR A 72 10.16 -11.01 -17.98
N PHE A 73 10.41 -12.18 -18.60
CA PHE A 73 10.97 -12.24 -19.95
C PHE A 73 10.04 -11.78 -21.08
N ASP A 74 8.72 -11.75 -20.81
CA ASP A 74 7.76 -11.33 -21.85
C ASP A 74 7.83 -9.81 -22.07
N PRO A 75 8.29 -9.33 -23.23
CA PRO A 75 8.34 -7.89 -23.52
C PRO A 75 6.95 -7.24 -23.53
N GLN A 76 5.89 -8.04 -23.68
CA GLN A 76 4.49 -7.57 -23.71
C GLN A 76 3.79 -7.80 -22.36
N LEU A 77 4.51 -8.21 -21.32
CA LEU A 77 3.93 -8.52 -20.00
C LEU A 77 3.07 -7.37 -19.47
N LEU A 78 3.58 -6.15 -19.54
CA LEU A 78 2.89 -4.95 -19.06
C LEU A 78 1.60 -4.69 -19.86
N SER A 79 1.65 -4.76 -21.21
CA SER A 79 0.50 -4.54 -22.06
C SER A 79 -0.57 -5.62 -21.89
N ARG A 80 -0.16 -6.88 -21.75
CA ARG A 80 -1.07 -8.01 -21.50
C ARG A 80 -1.74 -7.93 -20.14
N THR A 81 -0.99 -7.57 -19.10
CA THR A 81 -1.56 -7.38 -17.76
C THR A 81 -2.57 -6.22 -17.77
N ARG A 82 -2.27 -5.12 -18.45
CA ARG A 82 -3.23 -4.02 -18.63
C ARG A 82 -4.51 -4.46 -19.34
N ALA A 83 -4.38 -5.27 -20.39
CA ALA A 83 -5.55 -5.82 -21.09
C ALA A 83 -6.39 -6.74 -20.19
N GLN A 84 -5.75 -7.50 -19.30
CA GLN A 84 -6.45 -8.32 -18.29
C GLN A 84 -7.19 -7.45 -17.26
N VAL A 85 -6.61 -6.35 -16.81
CA VAL A 85 -7.29 -5.37 -15.93
C VAL A 85 -8.55 -4.88 -16.63
N MET A 86 -8.44 -4.35 -17.85
CA MET A 86 -9.60 -3.83 -18.63
C MET A 86 -10.69 -4.89 -18.82
N ALA A 87 -10.33 -6.13 -19.14
CA ALA A 87 -11.29 -7.22 -19.30
C ALA A 87 -12.04 -7.53 -17.99
N LYS A 88 -11.36 -7.44 -16.83
CA LYS A 88 -11.99 -7.64 -15.53
C LYS A 88 -12.85 -6.45 -15.10
N GLU A 89 -12.47 -5.23 -15.41
CA GLU A 89 -13.32 -4.04 -15.23
C GLU A 89 -14.63 -4.15 -16.02
N MET A 90 -14.56 -4.61 -17.28
CA MET A 90 -15.75 -4.90 -18.08
C MET A 90 -16.63 -5.99 -17.43
N SER A 91 -16.02 -6.99 -16.80
CA SER A 91 -16.76 -8.02 -16.05
C SER A 91 -17.50 -7.41 -14.84
N VAL A 92 -16.88 -6.52 -14.11
CA VAL A 92 -17.52 -5.77 -12.98
C VAL A 92 -18.72 -5.00 -13.51
N GLN A 93 -18.58 -4.27 -14.62
CA GLN A 93 -19.67 -3.51 -15.24
C GLN A 93 -20.83 -4.42 -15.63
N SER A 94 -20.55 -5.58 -16.21
CA SER A 94 -21.58 -6.57 -16.58
C SER A 94 -22.36 -7.09 -15.36
N TYR A 95 -21.67 -7.31 -14.22
CA TYR A 95 -22.35 -7.68 -12.98
C TYR A 95 -23.23 -6.55 -12.42
N ILE A 96 -22.78 -5.29 -12.51
CA ILE A 96 -23.56 -4.12 -12.11
C ILE A 96 -24.88 -4.07 -12.93
N GLU A 97 -24.80 -4.21 -14.25
CA GLU A 97 -25.97 -4.20 -15.13
C GLU A 97 -26.91 -5.37 -14.81
N LYS A 98 -26.37 -6.56 -14.51
CA LYS A 98 -27.16 -7.71 -14.07
C LYS A 98 -27.90 -7.45 -12.76
N VAL A 99 -27.25 -6.81 -11.79
CA VAL A 99 -27.88 -6.43 -10.50
C VAL A 99 -29.04 -5.47 -10.75
N ILE A 100 -28.85 -4.45 -11.59
CA ILE A 100 -29.91 -3.48 -11.95
C ILE A 100 -31.08 -4.18 -12.64
N ALA A 101 -30.80 -5.08 -13.58
CA ALA A 101 -31.84 -5.85 -14.28
C ALA A 101 -32.67 -6.72 -13.30
N LEU A 102 -32.01 -7.37 -12.33
CA LEU A 102 -32.70 -8.17 -11.30
C LEU A 102 -33.50 -7.30 -10.34
N GLU A 103 -33.04 -6.09 -10.00
CA GLU A 103 -33.82 -5.13 -9.21
C GLU A 103 -35.11 -4.74 -9.92
N ASN A 104 -35.02 -4.40 -11.19
CA ASN A 104 -36.20 -4.08 -12.01
C ASN A 104 -37.15 -5.28 -12.12
N GLN A 105 -36.62 -6.50 -12.26
CA GLN A 105 -37.42 -7.73 -12.26
C GLN A 105 -38.17 -7.94 -10.94
N ILE A 106 -37.48 -7.75 -9.79
CA ILE A 106 -38.10 -7.87 -8.46
C ILE A 106 -39.24 -6.85 -8.31
N GLU A 107 -39.01 -5.61 -8.74
CA GLU A 107 -40.07 -4.57 -8.69
C GLU A 107 -41.28 -4.95 -9.55
N ALA A 108 -41.05 -5.42 -10.78
CA ALA A 108 -42.13 -5.88 -11.66
C ALA A 108 -42.91 -7.06 -11.07
N LEU A 109 -42.24 -8.04 -10.45
CA LEU A 109 -42.87 -9.15 -9.76
C LEU A 109 -43.72 -8.69 -8.58
N VAL A 110 -43.24 -7.73 -7.81
CA VAL A 110 -44.00 -7.14 -6.66
C VAL A 110 -45.27 -6.45 -7.18
N GLN A 111 -45.19 -5.67 -8.22
CA GLN A 111 -46.36 -5.00 -8.82
C GLN A 111 -47.33 -6.02 -9.41
N THR A 112 -46.84 -7.01 -10.14
CA THR A 112 -47.67 -8.07 -10.72
C THR A 112 -48.38 -8.88 -9.65
N ARG A 113 -47.67 -9.25 -8.56
CA ARG A 113 -48.27 -9.91 -7.39
C ARG A 113 -49.48 -9.12 -6.83
N LYS A 114 -49.25 -7.79 -6.62
CA LYS A 114 -50.32 -6.91 -6.11
C LYS A 114 -51.56 -6.94 -6.99
N LEU A 115 -51.39 -6.81 -8.32
CA LEU A 115 -52.51 -6.84 -9.27
C LEU A 115 -53.20 -8.20 -9.30
N LYS A 116 -52.45 -9.31 -9.27
CA LYS A 116 -52.99 -10.67 -9.28
C LYS A 116 -53.75 -11.00 -8.00
N LEU A 117 -53.25 -10.56 -6.83
CA LEU A 117 -54.02 -10.71 -5.56
C LEU A 117 -55.29 -9.93 -5.60
N GLN A 118 -55.32 -8.69 -6.07
CA GLN A 118 -56.53 -7.90 -6.21
C GLN A 118 -57.52 -8.54 -7.17
N GLN A 119 -57.08 -9.15 -8.27
CA GLN A 119 -57.93 -9.91 -9.18
C GLN A 119 -58.54 -11.13 -8.50
N ALA A 120 -57.74 -11.90 -7.72
CA ALA A 120 -58.23 -13.08 -6.98
C ALA A 120 -59.19 -12.71 -5.84
N GLU A 121 -58.93 -11.60 -5.14
CA GLU A 121 -59.87 -11.05 -4.11
C GLU A 121 -61.21 -10.67 -4.71
N ASN A 122 -61.23 -10.03 -5.90
CA ASN A 122 -62.46 -9.70 -6.59
C ASN A 122 -63.25 -10.96 -6.99
N LYS A 123 -62.54 -12.02 -7.48
CA LYS A 123 -63.16 -13.31 -7.79
C LYS A 123 -63.73 -13.98 -6.58
N LEU A 124 -63.04 -13.96 -5.42
CA LEU A 124 -63.53 -14.45 -4.15
C LEU A 124 -64.82 -13.70 -3.72
N LYS A 125 -64.83 -12.36 -3.84
CA LYS A 125 -65.98 -11.53 -3.54
C LYS A 125 -67.21 -11.88 -4.42
N GLN A 126 -66.97 -12.09 -5.72
CA GLN A 126 -68.03 -12.54 -6.66
C GLN A 126 -68.58 -13.92 -6.27
N ALA A 127 -67.72 -14.89 -5.89
CA ALA A 127 -68.15 -16.20 -5.40
C ALA A 127 -69.00 -16.09 -4.13
N HIS A 128 -68.67 -15.21 -3.16
CA HIS A 128 -69.48 -14.96 -1.98
C HIS A 128 -70.83 -14.38 -2.34
N LEU A 129 -70.92 -13.43 -3.26
CA LEU A 129 -72.22 -12.88 -3.69
C LEU A 129 -73.09 -13.95 -4.35
N LYS A 130 -72.51 -14.89 -5.11
CA LYS A 130 -73.21 -16.01 -5.72
C LYS A 130 -73.76 -16.96 -4.66
N VAL A 131 -72.99 -17.30 -3.59
CA VAL A 131 -73.47 -18.10 -2.44
C VAL A 131 -74.66 -17.41 -1.80
N THR A 132 -74.64 -16.09 -1.58
CA THR A 132 -75.73 -15.33 -1.01
C THR A 132 -76.99 -15.45 -1.86
N SER A 133 -76.87 -15.29 -3.19
CA SER A 133 -77.97 -15.44 -4.14
C SER A 133 -78.56 -16.86 -4.13
N ASP A 134 -77.72 -17.89 -4.25
CA ASP A 134 -78.12 -19.30 -4.28
C ASP A 134 -78.73 -19.73 -2.95
N SER A 135 -78.28 -19.15 -1.83
CA SER A 135 -78.87 -19.37 -0.50
C SER A 135 -80.31 -18.82 -0.41
N ILE A 136 -80.57 -17.65 -0.99
CA ILE A 136 -81.94 -17.07 -1.02
C ILE A 136 -82.81 -17.93 -1.93
N ASP A 137 -82.29 -18.36 -3.10
CA ASP A 137 -83.06 -19.27 -3.98
C ASP A 137 -83.41 -20.60 -3.28
N PHE A 138 -82.46 -21.16 -2.55
CA PHE A 138 -82.72 -22.39 -1.76
C PHE A 138 -83.76 -22.20 -0.66
N GLN A 139 -83.69 -21.10 0.08
CA GLN A 139 -84.73 -20.76 1.09
C GLN A 139 -86.10 -20.64 0.46
N ALA A 140 -86.21 -19.98 -0.71
CA ALA A 140 -87.49 -19.88 -1.45
C ALA A 140 -87.99 -21.25 -1.88
N ALA A 141 -87.14 -22.16 -2.29
CA ALA A 141 -87.45 -23.51 -2.71
C ALA A 141 -87.95 -24.38 -1.50
N ILE A 142 -87.32 -24.20 -0.33
CA ILE A 142 -87.78 -24.85 0.95
C ILE A 142 -89.18 -24.42 1.25
N ILE A 143 -89.50 -23.13 1.28
CA ILE A 143 -90.79 -22.59 1.59
C ILE A 143 -91.88 -23.16 0.62
N ASN A 144 -91.51 -23.17 -0.71
CA ASN A 144 -92.41 -23.73 -1.73
C ASN A 144 -92.70 -25.23 -1.50
N PHE A 145 -91.70 -25.99 -1.10
CA PHE A 145 -91.83 -27.41 -0.77
C PHE A 145 -92.73 -27.61 0.46
N GLU A 146 -92.55 -26.84 1.53
CA GLU A 146 -93.37 -26.87 2.74
C GLU A 146 -94.84 -26.58 2.43
N ILE A 147 -95.10 -25.50 1.64
CA ILE A 147 -96.44 -25.16 1.19
C ILE A 147 -97.07 -26.31 0.38
N ALA A 148 -96.30 -26.90 -0.56
CA ALA A 148 -96.79 -28.02 -1.36
C ALA A 148 -97.09 -29.27 -0.52
N SER A 149 -96.23 -29.53 0.50
CA SER A 149 -96.40 -30.63 1.42
C SER A 149 -97.64 -30.47 2.31
N GLU A 150 -97.88 -29.28 2.86
CA GLU A 150 -99.07 -28.99 3.62
C GLU A 150 -100.35 -29.08 2.79
N GLN A 151 -100.25 -28.59 1.53
CA GLN A 151 -101.40 -28.73 0.64
C GLN A 151 -101.72 -30.18 0.29
N PHE A 152 -100.70 -30.99 0.04
CA PHE A 152 -100.85 -32.41 -0.23
C PHE A 152 -101.53 -33.15 0.98
N GLN A 153 -100.96 -32.91 2.19
CA GLN A 153 -101.51 -33.51 3.43
C GLN A 153 -103.00 -33.12 3.67
N ARG A 154 -103.30 -31.84 3.38
CA ARG A 154 -104.72 -31.38 3.51
C ARG A 154 -105.60 -32.06 2.48
N TYR A 155 -105.18 -32.17 1.23
CA TYR A 155 -105.99 -32.85 0.21
C TYR A 155 -106.08 -34.36 0.41
N GLU A 156 -105.10 -35.01 1.00
CA GLU A 156 -105.14 -36.43 1.38
C GLU A 156 -106.23 -36.70 2.46
N LYS A 157 -106.31 -35.80 3.41
CA LYS A 157 -107.41 -35.86 4.42
C LYS A 157 -108.79 -35.71 3.77
N LEU A 158 -108.99 -34.66 2.95
CA LEU A 158 -110.26 -34.39 2.26
C LEU A 158 -110.68 -35.52 1.33
N TYR A 159 -109.70 -36.19 0.68
CA TYR A 159 -109.99 -37.36 -0.14
C TYR A 159 -110.45 -38.55 0.70
N LYS A 160 -109.80 -38.80 1.84
CA LYS A 160 -110.24 -39.83 2.81
C LYS A 160 -111.65 -39.58 3.36
N ASP A 161 -111.99 -38.32 3.49
CA ASP A 161 -113.34 -37.89 3.92
C ASP A 161 -114.34 -37.85 2.78
N GLY A 162 -113.94 -38.25 1.55
CA GLY A 162 -114.86 -38.30 0.37
C GLY A 162 -115.18 -36.93 -0.25
N LEU A 163 -114.51 -35.84 0.13
CA LEU A 163 -114.80 -34.47 -0.26
C LEU A 163 -113.94 -33.95 -1.46
N GLN A 164 -112.95 -34.75 -1.96
CA GLN A 164 -112.11 -34.40 -3.12
C GLN A 164 -111.96 -35.59 -4.05
N SER A 165 -111.60 -35.29 -5.40
CA SER A 165 -111.36 -36.33 -6.38
C SER A 165 -109.99 -36.94 -6.33
N LEU A 166 -109.78 -38.20 -6.81
CA LEU A 166 -108.46 -38.85 -6.92
C LEU A 166 -107.54 -38.02 -7.80
N THR A 167 -108.03 -37.46 -8.92
CA THR A 167 -107.27 -36.62 -9.84
C THR A 167 -106.71 -35.38 -9.16
N ASP A 168 -107.43 -34.73 -8.23
CA ASP A 168 -106.97 -33.60 -7.49
C ASP A 168 -105.87 -33.98 -6.51
N LEU A 169 -105.99 -35.13 -5.83
CA LEU A 169 -104.92 -35.68 -4.97
C LEU A 169 -103.67 -35.99 -5.76
N GLU A 170 -103.79 -36.65 -6.93
CA GLU A 170 -102.65 -36.94 -7.83
C GLU A 170 -101.95 -35.65 -8.33
N ASN A 171 -102.77 -34.65 -8.70
CA ASN A 171 -102.24 -33.34 -9.09
C ASN A 171 -101.45 -32.69 -7.96
N ARG A 172 -101.90 -32.79 -6.71
CA ARG A 172 -101.13 -32.25 -5.54
C ARG A 172 -99.88 -33.05 -5.23
N LYS A 173 -99.91 -34.37 -5.46
CA LYS A 173 -98.73 -35.24 -5.33
C LYS A 173 -97.70 -34.90 -6.37
N ASN A 174 -98.10 -34.67 -7.61
CA ASN A 174 -97.17 -34.24 -8.68
C ASN A 174 -96.57 -32.88 -8.35
N LYS A 175 -97.32 -31.89 -7.84
CA LYS A 175 -96.80 -30.59 -7.41
C LYS A 175 -95.83 -30.71 -6.22
N LEU A 176 -96.10 -31.62 -5.28
CA LEU A 176 -95.19 -31.90 -4.17
C LEU A 176 -93.85 -32.47 -4.71
N GLN A 177 -93.88 -33.44 -5.65
CA GLN A 177 -92.65 -34.00 -6.28
C GLN A 177 -91.87 -32.97 -7.08
N GLU A 178 -92.61 -32.11 -7.79
CA GLU A 178 -91.97 -30.98 -8.54
C GLU A 178 -91.25 -30.00 -7.60
N ALA A 179 -91.93 -29.62 -6.51
CA ALA A 179 -91.38 -28.74 -5.50
C ALA A 179 -90.14 -29.37 -4.78
N GLN A 180 -90.17 -30.68 -4.52
CA GLN A 180 -89.05 -31.42 -3.93
C GLN A 180 -87.84 -31.45 -4.89
N ALA A 181 -88.15 -31.73 -6.17
CA ALA A 181 -87.05 -31.72 -7.18
C ALA A 181 -86.42 -30.34 -7.31
N LYS A 182 -87.23 -29.26 -7.26
CA LYS A 182 -86.72 -27.87 -7.28
C LYS A 182 -85.87 -27.56 -6.02
N MET A 183 -86.28 -28.00 -4.86
CA MET A 183 -85.54 -27.82 -3.61
C MET A 183 -84.20 -28.51 -3.67
N ILE A 184 -84.11 -29.78 -4.10
CA ILE A 184 -82.85 -30.53 -4.23
C ILE A 184 -81.96 -29.87 -5.31
N SER A 185 -82.56 -29.39 -6.39
CA SER A 185 -81.81 -28.65 -7.41
C SER A 185 -81.19 -27.35 -6.88
N ALA A 186 -81.93 -26.57 -6.09
CA ALA A 186 -81.44 -25.35 -5.45
C ALA A 186 -80.35 -25.63 -4.38
N GLU A 187 -80.50 -26.71 -3.60
CA GLU A 187 -79.48 -27.18 -2.65
C GLU A 187 -78.14 -27.51 -3.38
N ASN A 188 -78.19 -28.31 -4.44
CA ASN A 188 -77.05 -28.64 -5.21
C ASN A 188 -76.31 -27.39 -5.82
N LYS A 189 -77.16 -26.41 -6.24
CA LYS A 189 -76.60 -25.12 -6.75
C LYS A 189 -75.91 -24.35 -5.64
N LEU A 190 -76.48 -24.29 -4.44
CA LEU A 190 -75.80 -23.66 -3.26
C LEU A 190 -74.54 -24.38 -2.87
N LEU A 191 -74.52 -25.72 -2.81
CA LEU A 191 -73.29 -26.49 -2.55
C LEU A 191 -72.19 -26.24 -3.60
N THR A 192 -72.58 -26.12 -4.88
CA THR A 192 -71.65 -25.79 -5.98
C THR A 192 -71.02 -24.41 -5.76
N SER A 193 -71.84 -23.39 -5.42
CA SER A 193 -71.35 -22.04 -5.19
C SER A 193 -70.46 -21.94 -3.92
N GLN A 194 -70.77 -22.72 -2.86
CA GLN A 194 -69.88 -22.84 -1.70
C GLN A 194 -68.47 -23.42 -2.08
N ASN A 195 -68.45 -24.45 -2.92
CA ASN A 195 -67.18 -25.01 -3.44
C ASN A 195 -66.43 -24.00 -4.29
N GLU A 196 -67.15 -23.14 -5.07
CA GLU A 196 -66.50 -22.06 -5.82
C GLU A 196 -65.78 -21.05 -4.87
N VAL A 197 -66.34 -20.74 -3.69
CA VAL A 197 -65.67 -19.89 -2.68
C VAL A 197 -64.43 -20.56 -2.15
N LEU A 198 -64.46 -21.87 -1.84
CA LEU A 198 -63.30 -22.61 -1.38
C LEU A 198 -62.18 -22.60 -2.44
N ASN A 199 -62.56 -22.85 -3.70
CA ASN A 199 -61.62 -22.81 -4.82
C ASN A 199 -60.98 -21.41 -5.01
N ALA A 200 -61.77 -20.34 -4.90
CA ALA A 200 -61.30 -18.98 -4.99
C ALA A 200 -60.33 -18.61 -3.83
N LYS A 201 -60.53 -19.12 -2.61
CA LYS A 201 -59.63 -18.98 -1.47
C LYS A 201 -58.30 -19.70 -1.73
N VAL A 202 -58.34 -20.93 -2.23
CA VAL A 202 -57.15 -21.71 -2.57
C VAL A 202 -56.36 -21.00 -3.66
N GLU A 203 -57.02 -20.48 -4.72
CA GLU A 203 -56.41 -19.73 -5.80
C GLU A 203 -55.66 -18.48 -5.27
N LEU A 204 -56.28 -17.71 -4.36
CA LEU A 204 -55.71 -16.51 -3.75
C LEU A 204 -54.40 -16.86 -2.97
N THR A 205 -54.44 -17.91 -2.13
CA THR A 205 -53.23 -18.33 -1.39
C THR A 205 -52.17 -18.92 -2.26
N SER A 206 -52.54 -19.65 -3.32
CA SER A 206 -51.61 -20.20 -4.30
C SER A 206 -50.84 -19.11 -5.08
N ILE A 207 -51.58 -18.07 -5.54
CA ILE A 207 -50.98 -16.91 -6.21
C ILE A 207 -49.97 -16.20 -5.28
N ASP A 208 -50.34 -15.97 -4.01
CA ASP A 208 -49.47 -15.33 -3.03
C ASP A 208 -48.17 -16.14 -2.84
N ALA A 209 -48.31 -17.45 -2.64
CA ALA A 209 -47.18 -18.34 -2.42
C ALA A 209 -46.26 -18.38 -3.64
N GLN A 210 -46.81 -18.47 -4.85
CA GLN A 210 -46.04 -18.51 -6.10
C GLN A 210 -45.20 -17.23 -6.28
N TYR A 211 -45.82 -16.04 -6.18
CA TYR A 211 -45.08 -14.79 -6.35
C TYR A 211 -44.05 -14.52 -5.25
N ARG A 212 -44.33 -14.98 -4.02
CA ARG A 212 -43.30 -14.92 -2.95
C ARG A 212 -42.09 -15.78 -3.27
N ASP A 213 -42.30 -16.96 -3.81
CA ASP A 213 -41.20 -17.85 -4.26
C ASP A 213 -40.42 -17.22 -5.43
N ASP A 214 -41.11 -16.68 -6.44
CA ASP A 214 -40.46 -16.02 -7.60
C ASP A 214 -39.63 -14.80 -7.17
N ILE A 215 -40.17 -13.98 -6.24
CA ILE A 215 -39.44 -12.83 -5.68
C ILE A 215 -38.23 -13.32 -4.87
N ALA A 216 -38.35 -14.40 -4.09
CA ALA A 216 -37.25 -14.95 -3.31
C ALA A 216 -36.14 -15.49 -4.23
N LYS A 217 -36.47 -16.16 -5.33
CA LYS A 217 -35.54 -16.61 -6.35
C LYS A 217 -34.78 -15.43 -7.00
N ALA A 218 -35.51 -14.42 -7.46
CA ALA A 218 -34.92 -13.23 -8.07
C ALA A 218 -33.98 -12.49 -7.09
N LYS A 219 -34.34 -12.41 -5.79
CA LYS A 219 -33.45 -11.87 -4.76
C LYS A 219 -32.20 -12.71 -4.56
N SER A 220 -32.31 -14.03 -4.54
CA SER A 220 -31.16 -14.93 -4.42
C SER A 220 -30.21 -14.76 -5.60
N GLU A 221 -30.74 -14.65 -6.84
CA GLU A 221 -29.94 -14.38 -8.03
C GLU A 221 -29.26 -13.01 -7.97
N LYS A 222 -29.93 -11.98 -7.45
CA LYS A 222 -29.35 -10.66 -7.22
C LYS A 222 -28.15 -10.75 -6.26
N PHE A 223 -28.27 -11.46 -5.15
CA PHE A 223 -27.17 -11.61 -4.20
C PHE A 223 -26.01 -12.43 -4.80
N THR A 224 -26.29 -13.42 -5.61
CA THR A 224 -25.28 -14.16 -6.37
C THR A 224 -24.54 -13.25 -7.36
N ALA A 225 -25.26 -12.39 -8.09
CA ALA A 225 -24.65 -11.42 -8.98
C ALA A 225 -23.81 -10.39 -8.23
N LEU A 226 -24.26 -9.95 -7.05
CA LEU A 226 -23.51 -9.02 -6.20
C LEU A 226 -22.22 -9.65 -5.65
N SER A 227 -22.27 -10.93 -5.24
CA SER A 227 -21.06 -11.67 -4.86
C SER A 227 -20.08 -11.76 -6.02
N GLY A 228 -20.56 -12.12 -7.22
CA GLY A 228 -19.73 -12.15 -8.42
C GLY A 228 -19.11 -10.81 -8.78
N LYS A 229 -19.83 -9.69 -8.51
CA LYS A 229 -19.26 -8.34 -8.64
C LYS A 229 -18.08 -8.14 -7.70
N TYR A 230 -18.22 -8.46 -6.41
CA TYR A 230 -17.13 -8.28 -5.43
C TYR A 230 -15.92 -9.19 -5.72
N ASP A 231 -16.15 -10.40 -6.20
CA ASP A 231 -15.07 -11.29 -6.64
C ASP A 231 -14.32 -10.71 -7.85
N ALA A 232 -15.05 -10.12 -8.79
CA ALA A 232 -14.47 -9.43 -9.94
C ALA A 232 -13.69 -8.17 -9.53
N ASP A 233 -14.21 -7.35 -8.61
CA ASP A 233 -13.53 -6.17 -8.05
C ASP A 233 -12.21 -6.57 -7.35
N ALA A 234 -12.22 -7.63 -6.56
CA ALA A 234 -11.01 -8.16 -5.92
C ALA A 234 -9.97 -8.63 -6.95
N ALA A 235 -10.43 -9.25 -8.06
CA ALA A 235 -9.55 -9.66 -9.15
C ALA A 235 -8.97 -8.44 -9.91
N VAL A 236 -9.73 -7.36 -10.11
CA VAL A 236 -9.25 -6.09 -10.67
C VAL A 236 -8.12 -5.54 -9.80
N THR A 237 -8.36 -5.37 -8.50
CA THR A 237 -7.36 -4.84 -7.56
C THR A 237 -6.07 -5.67 -7.56
N LYS A 238 -6.19 -7.00 -7.62
CA LYS A 238 -5.01 -7.89 -7.71
C LYS A 238 -4.22 -7.67 -8.99
N LEU A 239 -4.90 -7.56 -10.13
CA LEU A 239 -4.25 -7.34 -11.44
C LEU A 239 -3.66 -5.93 -11.56
N GLU A 240 -4.30 -4.91 -10.98
CA GLU A 240 -3.75 -3.56 -10.89
C GLU A 240 -2.46 -3.53 -10.09
N ASN A 241 -2.42 -4.20 -8.93
CA ASN A 241 -1.20 -4.33 -8.13
C ASN A 241 -0.08 -5.03 -8.92
N GLN A 242 -0.40 -6.07 -9.67
CA GLN A 242 0.56 -6.75 -10.55
C GLN A 242 1.06 -5.80 -11.65
N TYR A 243 0.15 -5.08 -12.31
CA TYR A 243 0.49 -4.11 -13.35
C TYR A 243 1.41 -3.01 -12.80
N MET A 244 1.11 -2.45 -11.63
CA MET A 244 1.96 -1.43 -11.00
C MET A 244 3.34 -1.98 -10.65
N ASN A 245 3.42 -3.19 -10.09
CA ASN A 245 4.69 -3.85 -9.79
C ASN A 245 5.53 -4.06 -11.04
N TYR A 246 4.93 -4.51 -12.14
CA TYR A 246 5.62 -4.69 -13.41
C TYR A 246 6.05 -3.35 -14.01
N SER A 247 5.22 -2.31 -13.90
CA SER A 247 5.56 -0.97 -14.38
C SER A 247 6.75 -0.37 -13.65
N VAL A 248 6.77 -0.45 -12.31
CA VAL A 248 7.89 0.01 -11.49
C VAL A 248 9.16 -0.78 -11.83
N ARG A 249 9.05 -2.12 -11.94
CA ARG A 249 10.19 -2.97 -12.28
C ARG A 249 10.78 -2.65 -13.65
N THR A 250 9.94 -2.40 -14.65
CA THR A 250 10.39 -2.01 -15.99
C THR A 250 11.18 -0.70 -15.96
N GLY A 251 10.79 0.25 -15.11
CA GLY A 251 11.55 1.49 -14.89
C GLY A 251 12.94 1.25 -14.29
N MET A 252 13.13 0.18 -13.51
CA MET A 252 14.42 -0.16 -12.89
C MET A 252 15.43 -0.75 -13.87
N TYR A 253 15.06 -1.07 -15.12
CA TYR A 253 16.00 -1.51 -16.15
C TYR A 253 16.96 -0.38 -16.58
N TYR A 254 16.55 0.86 -16.41
CA TYR A 254 17.38 2.04 -16.65
C TYR A 254 17.94 2.54 -15.34
N ILE A 255 19.25 2.36 -15.15
CA ILE A 255 19.94 2.89 -13.97
C ILE A 255 20.29 4.33 -14.25
N THR A 256 19.78 5.25 -13.44
CA THR A 256 19.89 6.68 -13.63
C THR A 256 20.76 7.35 -12.55
N ALA A 257 21.31 8.51 -12.88
CA ALA A 257 22.08 9.33 -11.95
C ALA A 257 21.14 9.92 -10.86
N PRO A 258 21.45 9.74 -9.56
CA PRO A 258 20.64 10.31 -8.47
C PRO A 258 20.84 11.81 -8.28
N GLN A 259 21.98 12.36 -8.78
CA GLN A 259 22.39 13.75 -8.65
C GLN A 259 23.31 14.18 -9.79
N ASP A 260 23.51 15.50 -9.92
CA ASP A 260 24.45 16.07 -10.87
C ASP A 260 25.88 15.80 -10.43
N GLY A 261 26.74 15.35 -11.34
CA GLY A 261 28.13 15.06 -10.99
C GLY A 261 28.93 14.38 -12.08
N TYR A 262 30.13 14.02 -11.72
CA TYR A 262 31.09 13.33 -12.62
C TYR A 262 31.10 11.83 -12.31
N VAL A 263 31.03 11.03 -13.35
CA VAL A 263 31.25 9.57 -13.27
C VAL A 263 32.73 9.31 -12.96
N THR A 264 33.03 8.75 -11.79
CA THR A 264 34.40 8.63 -11.31
C THR A 264 34.99 7.23 -11.44
N LYS A 265 34.19 6.21 -11.24
CA LYS A 265 34.63 4.81 -11.25
C LYS A 265 33.51 3.88 -11.71
N ALA A 266 33.71 3.23 -12.86
CA ALA A 266 32.91 2.10 -13.29
C ALA A 266 33.48 0.82 -12.68
N ILE A 267 32.73 0.15 -11.84
CA ILE A 267 33.15 -1.07 -11.12
C ILE A 267 32.87 -2.30 -11.97
N GLN A 268 31.72 -2.29 -12.68
CA GLN A 268 31.33 -3.32 -13.63
C GLN A 268 31.44 -2.76 -15.04
N SER A 269 32.23 -3.40 -15.89
CA SER A 269 32.56 -2.84 -17.21
C SER A 269 32.19 -3.73 -18.40
N GLY A 270 31.87 -5.01 -18.17
CA GLY A 270 31.62 -5.98 -19.23
C GLY A 270 30.20 -5.88 -19.80
N LEU A 271 30.10 -5.62 -21.14
CA LEU A 271 28.83 -5.85 -21.86
C LEU A 271 28.50 -7.34 -21.83
N GLY A 272 27.23 -7.66 -21.51
CA GLY A 272 26.77 -9.03 -21.33
C GLY A 272 27.05 -9.63 -19.94
N GLU A 273 27.71 -8.90 -19.05
CA GLU A 273 27.97 -9.33 -17.68
C GLU A 273 26.67 -9.35 -16.87
N THR A 274 26.48 -10.43 -16.09
CA THR A 274 25.33 -10.59 -15.22
C THR A 274 25.63 -10.00 -13.84
N ILE A 275 24.80 -9.08 -13.40
CA ILE A 275 24.90 -8.41 -12.09
C ILE A 275 23.77 -8.88 -11.17
N LYS A 276 24.10 -8.99 -9.88
CA LYS A 276 23.11 -9.30 -8.84
C LYS A 276 22.52 -8.02 -8.27
N GLU A 277 21.37 -8.14 -7.63
CA GLU A 277 20.81 -7.08 -6.81
C GLU A 277 21.82 -6.65 -5.73
N GLY A 278 21.95 -5.34 -5.49
CA GLY A 278 22.92 -4.76 -4.57
C GLY A 278 24.34 -4.65 -5.09
N THR A 279 24.65 -5.10 -6.32
CA THR A 279 25.99 -4.96 -6.90
C THR A 279 26.29 -3.49 -7.18
N SER A 280 27.46 -3.01 -6.72
CA SER A 280 27.96 -1.66 -7.03
C SER A 280 28.34 -1.58 -8.50
N ILE A 281 27.82 -0.58 -9.19
CA ILE A 281 28.02 -0.40 -10.65
C ILE A 281 28.99 0.72 -10.93
N VAL A 282 28.72 1.90 -10.40
CA VAL A 282 29.46 3.13 -10.72
C VAL A 282 29.44 4.08 -9.53
N SER A 283 30.47 4.91 -9.42
CA SER A 283 30.54 5.99 -8.44
C SER A 283 30.33 7.33 -9.12
N ILE A 284 29.52 8.21 -8.54
CA ILE A 284 29.33 9.59 -8.99
C ILE A 284 29.81 10.55 -7.92
N MET A 285 30.70 11.47 -8.32
CA MET A 285 31.14 12.58 -7.49
C MET A 285 30.28 13.80 -7.80
N PRO A 286 29.62 14.43 -6.82
CA PRO A 286 28.89 15.67 -7.04
C PRO A 286 29.73 16.76 -7.66
N SER A 287 29.13 17.61 -8.50
CA SER A 287 29.81 18.73 -9.15
C SER A 287 30.13 19.88 -8.19
N GLN A 288 29.29 20.06 -7.16
CA GLN A 288 29.48 21.09 -6.14
C GLN A 288 29.63 20.42 -4.79
N TYR A 289 30.73 20.73 -4.12
CA TYR A 289 30.99 20.20 -2.78
C TYR A 289 31.83 21.18 -1.97
N ASP A 290 31.52 21.28 -0.70
CA ASP A 290 32.28 22.07 0.26
C ASP A 290 33.34 21.17 0.91
N LEU A 291 34.60 21.54 0.75
CA LEU A 291 35.72 20.76 1.28
C LEU A 291 35.78 20.89 2.81
N ALA A 292 36.13 19.81 3.45
CA ALA A 292 36.52 19.72 4.84
C ALA A 292 37.75 18.81 4.96
N VAL A 293 38.42 18.87 6.08
CA VAL A 293 39.48 17.91 6.46
C VAL A 293 38.95 17.09 7.64
N GLU A 294 38.97 15.78 7.53
CA GLU A 294 38.88 14.90 8.67
C GLU A 294 40.26 14.59 9.21
N MET A 295 40.45 14.78 10.49
CA MET A 295 41.68 14.46 11.19
C MET A 295 41.38 13.58 12.43
N TYR A 296 42.38 12.79 12.80
CA TYR A 296 42.25 11.83 13.88
C TYR A 296 43.21 12.15 15.02
N VAL A 297 42.68 12.40 16.21
CA VAL A 297 43.44 12.77 17.40
C VAL A 297 43.36 11.68 18.47
N ASP A 298 44.42 11.59 19.27
CA ASP A 298 44.49 10.61 20.34
C ASP A 298 43.51 10.97 21.49
N PRO A 299 42.97 9.98 22.21
CA PRO A 299 42.04 10.22 23.31
C PRO A 299 42.58 11.14 24.40
N LEU A 300 43.89 11.14 24.62
CA LEU A 300 44.58 12.01 25.60
C LEU A 300 44.51 13.51 25.25
N ASP A 301 44.45 13.82 23.97
CA ASP A 301 44.46 15.20 23.49
C ASP A 301 43.03 15.78 23.39
N LEU A 302 42.00 14.92 23.36
CA LEU A 302 40.61 15.33 23.17
C LEU A 302 40.13 16.38 24.19
N PRO A 303 40.44 16.32 25.50
CA PRO A 303 40.00 17.31 26.47
C PRO A 303 40.57 18.72 26.24
N LEU A 304 41.64 18.83 25.40
CA LEU A 304 42.27 20.11 25.11
C LEU A 304 41.68 20.78 23.86
N ILE A 305 40.74 20.11 23.20
CA ILE A 305 40.21 20.52 21.88
C ILE A 305 38.83 21.13 22.05
N GLU A 306 38.64 22.33 21.51
CA GLU A 306 37.39 23.04 21.52
C GLU A 306 36.84 23.24 20.10
N LYS A 307 35.51 23.39 19.98
CA LYS A 307 34.91 23.82 18.71
C LYS A 307 35.37 25.22 18.35
N LYS A 308 35.56 25.49 17.06
CA LYS A 308 36.08 26.72 16.46
C LYS A 308 37.58 26.94 16.67
N GLN A 309 38.29 25.98 17.20
CA GLN A 309 39.73 26.06 17.38
C GLN A 309 40.45 26.11 16.05
N GLU A 310 41.53 26.87 15.97
CA GLU A 310 42.31 27.07 14.75
C GLU A 310 43.20 25.85 14.47
N VAL A 311 43.26 25.49 13.21
CA VAL A 311 44.07 24.38 12.70
C VAL A 311 44.91 24.87 11.53
N ARG A 312 46.19 24.58 11.53
CA ARG A 312 47.07 24.78 10.37
C ARG A 312 47.18 23.45 9.61
N ILE A 313 46.84 23.50 8.33
CA ILE A 313 46.73 22.33 7.46
C ILE A 313 47.79 22.42 6.39
N GLN A 314 48.56 21.37 6.23
CA GLN A 314 49.46 21.14 5.10
C GLN A 314 48.83 20.04 4.24
N PHE A 315 48.59 20.34 2.99
CA PHE A 315 48.06 19.37 2.02
C PHE A 315 49.23 18.62 1.36
N ASP A 316 49.10 17.33 1.15
CA ASP A 316 50.07 16.53 0.42
C ASP A 316 50.19 17.04 -1.02
N GLY A 317 51.43 17.22 -1.48
CA GLY A 317 51.72 17.76 -2.81
C GLY A 317 51.87 19.29 -2.84
N TRP A 318 51.61 20.01 -1.76
CA TRP A 318 51.87 21.46 -1.64
C TRP A 318 53.15 21.70 -0.80
N PRO A 319 54.12 22.44 -1.31
CA PRO A 319 55.35 22.74 -0.56
C PRO A 319 55.03 23.64 0.66
N ALA A 320 55.47 23.21 1.82
CA ALA A 320 55.30 23.99 3.06
C ALA A 320 56.58 23.99 3.89
N ILE A 321 56.85 25.12 4.56
CA ILE A 321 57.87 25.26 5.59
C ILE A 321 57.18 25.52 6.90
N VAL A 322 57.29 24.56 7.82
CA VAL A 322 56.52 24.57 9.07
C VAL A 322 57.45 24.81 10.26
N PHE A 323 57.14 25.83 11.06
CA PHE A 323 57.82 26.13 12.31
C PHE A 323 56.94 25.67 13.48
N SER A 324 57.36 24.61 14.16
CA SER A 324 56.52 23.89 15.15
C SER A 324 56.03 24.75 16.32
N GLY A 325 56.78 25.73 16.78
CA GLY A 325 56.43 26.61 17.90
C GLY A 325 55.82 27.95 17.47
N TRP A 326 55.90 28.26 16.20
CA TRP A 326 55.38 29.50 15.59
C TRP A 326 54.63 29.20 14.31
N PRO A 327 53.47 28.49 14.41
CA PRO A 327 52.77 28.02 13.22
C PRO A 327 52.22 29.14 12.35
N ASN A 328 51.95 30.35 12.90
CA ASN A 328 51.51 31.50 12.13
C ASN A 328 52.62 32.12 11.26
N THR A 329 53.90 31.79 11.47
CA THR A 329 55.03 32.16 10.61
C THR A 329 55.38 31.08 9.58
N SER A 330 54.63 29.94 9.59
CA SER A 330 54.81 28.88 8.63
C SER A 330 54.32 29.28 7.26
N TYR A 331 55.08 28.88 6.19
CA TYR A 331 54.75 29.18 4.80
C TYR A 331 54.15 27.94 4.11
N GLY A 332 53.09 28.15 3.28
CA GLY A 332 52.44 27.05 2.55
C GLY A 332 51.48 26.19 3.37
N THR A 333 51.09 26.67 4.55
CA THR A 333 50.01 26.07 5.34
C THR A 333 48.74 26.85 5.18
N TYR A 334 47.59 26.19 5.31
CA TYR A 334 46.25 26.76 5.15
C TYR A 334 45.51 26.74 6.47
N GLY A 335 44.70 27.77 6.72
CA GLY A 335 43.90 27.85 7.92
C GLY A 335 42.64 27.00 7.82
N GLY A 336 42.28 26.40 8.95
CA GLY A 336 41.02 25.72 9.14
C GLY A 336 40.48 25.90 10.56
N ARG A 337 39.22 25.65 10.76
CA ARG A 337 38.56 25.69 12.07
C ARG A 337 37.80 24.40 12.35
N VAL A 338 37.95 23.87 13.56
CA VAL A 338 37.21 22.70 14.02
C VAL A 338 35.71 23.05 14.11
N PHE A 339 34.87 22.38 13.30
CA PHE A 339 33.43 22.59 13.38
C PHE A 339 32.67 21.43 14.02
N ALA A 340 33.24 20.21 13.97
CA ALA A 340 32.65 19.05 14.62
C ALA A 340 33.72 18.17 15.28
N ILE A 341 33.34 17.57 16.39
CA ILE A 341 34.12 16.61 17.18
C ILE A 341 33.22 15.40 17.39
N ASP A 342 33.66 14.22 16.95
CA ASP A 342 32.89 13.00 17.15
C ASP A 342 32.94 12.56 18.63
N ASN A 343 31.81 12.08 19.15
CA ASN A 343 31.66 11.65 20.54
C ASN A 343 31.99 10.15 20.74
N PHE A 344 32.44 9.46 19.71
CA PHE A 344 32.81 8.04 19.74
C PHE A 344 34.18 7.82 19.12
N ILE A 345 34.85 6.77 19.55
CA ILE A 345 36.15 6.36 19.03
C ILE A 345 35.97 5.68 17.67
N SER A 346 36.77 6.08 16.68
CA SER A 346 36.82 5.44 15.37
C SER A 346 37.57 4.10 15.43
N ASP A 347 37.45 3.28 14.39
CA ASP A 347 38.08 1.94 14.30
C ASP A 347 39.61 1.96 14.48
N ASN A 348 40.25 3.10 14.24
CA ASN A 348 41.69 3.32 14.45
C ASN A 348 42.04 3.70 15.91
N GLY A 349 41.12 3.65 16.83
CA GLY A 349 41.35 3.99 18.24
C GLY A 349 41.51 5.49 18.52
N LYS A 350 41.14 6.36 17.59
CA LYS A 350 41.26 7.82 17.69
C LYS A 350 39.90 8.51 17.54
N TYR A 351 39.80 9.74 18.01
CA TYR A 351 38.63 10.58 17.80
C TYR A 351 38.75 11.36 16.50
N ARG A 352 37.66 11.35 15.71
CA ARG A 352 37.61 12.11 14.46
C ARG A 352 37.18 13.55 14.74
N LEU A 353 37.92 14.47 14.16
CA LEU A 353 37.61 15.91 14.12
C LEU A 353 37.33 16.31 12.68
N MET A 354 36.38 17.18 12.49
CA MET A 354 36.08 17.77 11.19
C MET A 354 36.49 19.24 11.18
N VAL A 355 37.28 19.64 10.20
CA VAL A 355 37.84 20.98 10.06
C VAL A 355 37.34 21.59 8.75
N ALA A 356 36.71 22.77 8.83
CA ALA A 356 36.31 23.55 7.68
C ALA A 356 37.36 24.63 7.36
N PRO A 357 37.38 25.18 6.14
CA PRO A 357 38.24 26.31 5.77
C PRO A 357 37.99 27.50 6.70
N ASP A 358 39.06 28.21 7.10
CA ASP A 358 38.92 29.47 7.83
C ASP A 358 38.61 30.61 6.86
N PRO A 359 37.46 31.30 6.99
CA PRO A 359 37.12 32.43 6.11
C PRO A 359 38.08 33.61 6.22
N ASN A 360 38.86 33.71 7.29
CA ASN A 360 39.83 34.81 7.52
C ASN A 360 41.22 34.51 7.03
N ASP A 361 41.50 33.33 6.51
CA ASP A 361 42.80 32.94 5.96
C ASP A 361 42.73 32.72 4.45
N HIS A 362 43.86 32.38 3.85
CA HIS A 362 43.91 32.08 2.42
C HIS A 362 42.99 30.94 2.03
N PRO A 363 42.22 31.07 0.91
CA PRO A 363 41.37 30.00 0.44
C PRO A 363 42.19 28.73 0.15
N TRP A 364 41.57 27.57 0.40
CA TRP A 364 42.18 26.30 0.06
C TRP A 364 42.36 26.16 -1.46
N PRO A 365 43.38 25.44 -1.94
CA PRO A 365 43.66 25.33 -3.37
C PRO A 365 42.49 24.72 -4.16
N ASP A 366 42.08 25.31 -5.29
CA ASP A 366 41.02 24.81 -6.15
C ASP A 366 41.31 23.41 -6.76
N ALA A 367 42.60 23.08 -6.89
CA ALA A 367 43.04 21.77 -7.40
C ALA A 367 42.92 20.65 -6.36
N LEU A 368 42.53 20.96 -5.12
CA LEU A 368 42.40 19.98 -4.05
C LEU A 368 41.25 19.00 -4.34
N ARG A 369 41.48 17.72 -4.10
CA ARG A 369 40.51 16.67 -4.34
C ARG A 369 40.18 15.93 -3.03
N VAL A 370 38.95 15.44 -2.93
CA VAL A 370 38.54 14.55 -1.83
C VAL A 370 39.44 13.31 -1.84
N GLY A 371 39.91 12.92 -0.66
CA GLY A 371 40.84 11.82 -0.46
C GLY A 371 42.31 12.22 -0.42
N ALA A 372 42.68 13.49 -0.74
CA ALA A 372 44.05 13.96 -0.57
C ALA A 372 44.48 13.90 0.90
N GLY A 373 45.70 13.45 1.18
CA GLY A 373 46.21 13.37 2.53
C GLY A 373 46.53 14.74 3.11
N THR A 374 46.45 14.85 4.42
CA THR A 374 46.74 16.10 5.13
C THR A 374 47.56 15.85 6.38
N PHE A 375 48.48 16.79 6.67
CA PHE A 375 49.13 16.91 7.95
C PHE A 375 48.61 18.15 8.67
N ASN A 376 48.03 17.96 9.85
CA ASN A 376 47.27 18.97 10.54
C ASN A 376 47.93 19.30 11.90
N MET A 377 48.00 20.59 12.21
CA MET A 377 48.44 21.10 13.51
C MET A 377 47.30 21.90 14.14
N LEU A 378 46.72 21.36 15.16
CA LEU A 378 45.69 22.02 15.96
C LEU A 378 46.41 22.95 16.94
N LEU A 379 46.09 24.24 16.89
CA LEU A 379 46.75 25.26 17.72
C LEU A 379 46.07 25.36 19.05
N LEU A 380 46.84 25.16 20.13
CA LEU A 380 46.43 25.34 21.51
C LEU A 380 46.86 26.71 22.04
N LYS A 381 46.88 26.85 23.35
CA LYS A 381 47.30 28.09 24.05
C LYS A 381 48.83 28.32 23.95
N ASP A 382 49.18 29.58 23.96
CA ASP A 382 50.58 29.97 24.06
C ASP A 382 51.06 29.76 25.51
N VAL A 383 52.18 29.05 25.66
CA VAL A 383 52.85 28.78 26.93
C VAL A 383 54.34 29.14 26.82
N PRO A 384 55.03 29.44 27.94
CA PRO A 384 56.47 29.63 27.90
C PRO A 384 57.22 28.35 27.48
N ILE A 385 58.33 28.50 26.74
CA ILE A 385 59.12 27.35 26.22
C ILE A 385 59.53 26.43 27.40
N TRP A 386 59.89 26.96 28.56
CA TRP A 386 60.27 26.13 29.72
C TRP A 386 59.13 25.18 30.17
N TYR A 387 57.88 25.64 30.09
CA TYR A 387 56.72 24.82 30.46
C TYR A 387 56.49 23.71 29.45
N GLU A 388 56.61 23.98 28.17
CA GLU A 388 56.50 22.97 27.12
C GLU A 388 57.58 21.90 27.20
N LEU A 389 58.84 22.30 27.49
CA LEU A 389 59.92 21.37 27.76
C LEU A 389 59.66 20.49 28.96
N TRP A 390 59.19 21.10 30.07
CA TRP A 390 58.78 20.36 31.28
C TRP A 390 57.68 19.35 31.00
N ARG A 391 56.66 19.74 30.25
CA ARG A 391 55.55 18.87 29.85
C ARG A 391 56.03 17.69 28.99
N GLN A 392 56.87 17.92 28.02
CA GLN A 392 57.42 16.87 27.15
C GLN A 392 58.31 15.88 27.92
N ILE A 393 59.09 16.36 28.88
CA ILE A 393 59.93 15.50 29.74
C ILE A 393 59.07 14.64 30.70
N ASN A 394 57.96 15.17 31.17
CA ASN A 394 57.02 14.49 32.09
C ASN A 394 55.79 13.95 31.37
N GLY A 395 55.74 14.04 30.06
CA GLY A 395 54.59 13.68 29.22
C GLY A 395 54.28 12.19 29.25
N PHE A 396 53.01 11.89 29.16
CA PHE A 396 52.51 10.53 29.08
C PHE A 396 53.02 9.82 27.83
N PRO A 397 53.28 8.50 27.90
CA PRO A 397 53.80 7.75 26.74
C PRO A 397 52.79 7.75 25.57
N PRO A 398 53.27 7.87 24.33
CA PRO A 398 52.39 8.01 23.14
C PRO A 398 51.54 6.79 22.79
N ASP A 399 51.72 5.65 23.43
CA ASP A 399 51.15 4.36 23.03
C ASP A 399 50.18 3.74 24.08
N TYR A 400 49.47 4.54 24.86
CA TYR A 400 48.60 4.01 25.93
C TYR A 400 47.39 3.23 25.48
N TYR A 401 46.92 3.41 24.22
CA TYR A 401 45.82 2.67 23.66
C TYR A 401 46.26 1.85 22.43
N LYS A 402 46.90 0.70 22.66
CA LYS A 402 46.92 -0.36 21.63
C LYS A 402 45.58 -1.08 21.70
N ASN A 403 44.76 -0.96 20.62
CA ASN A 403 43.54 -1.71 20.46
C ASN A 403 43.86 -3.20 20.20
N ASP A 404 43.87 -4.03 21.24
CA ASP A 404 43.96 -5.50 21.10
C ASP A 404 42.71 -6.14 20.53
N TRP A 405 41.66 -5.35 20.25
CA TRP A 405 40.39 -5.84 19.68
C TRP A 405 40.53 -6.45 18.28
N ASN A 406 41.43 -5.99 17.46
CA ASN A 406 41.63 -6.52 16.11
C ASN A 406 42.39 -7.85 16.06
N THR A 407 43.06 -8.25 17.14
CA THR A 407 43.79 -9.52 17.19
C THR A 407 42.88 -10.70 17.52
N GLU A 408 41.80 -10.51 18.27
CA GLU A 408 40.87 -11.57 18.60
C GLU A 408 39.86 -11.90 17.49
N VAL A 409 39.46 -10.92 16.67
CA VAL A 409 38.53 -11.16 15.55
C VAL A 409 39.23 -11.94 14.42
N ASN A 410 40.51 -11.68 14.15
CA ASN A 410 41.24 -12.43 13.13
C ASN A 410 41.63 -13.86 13.54
N ASN A 411 41.68 -14.17 14.83
CA ASN A 411 41.96 -15.54 15.30
C ASN A 411 40.68 -16.43 15.34
N LYS A 412 39.47 -15.84 15.43
CA LYS A 412 38.21 -16.62 15.36
C LYS A 412 37.79 -16.96 13.93
N SER A 413 38.32 -16.28 12.93
CA SER A 413 38.01 -16.58 11.52
C SER A 413 38.91 -17.68 10.90
N LYS A 414 39.94 -18.14 11.61
CA LYS A 414 40.89 -19.17 11.11
C LYS A 414 40.67 -20.60 11.62
N ASN A 415 39.65 -20.83 12.46
CA ASN A 415 39.27 -22.18 12.88
C ASN A 415 37.75 -22.37 12.79
N PRO A 416 37.20 -22.80 11.62
CA PRO A 416 35.87 -23.38 11.56
C PRO A 416 35.95 -24.84 12.04
N LYS A 417 35.29 -25.17 13.12
CA LYS A 417 34.88 -26.55 13.41
C LYS A 417 33.57 -26.84 12.72
#